data_1b84c18c85d01eb72bc1a00c29928f1a
#
_entry.id   1b84c18c85d01eb72bc1a00c29928f1a
#
_cell.length_a   1.000
_cell.length_b   1.000
_cell.length_c   1.000
_cell.angle_alpha   90.00
_cell.angle_beta   90.00
_cell.angle_gamma   90.00
#
_symmetry.space_group_name_H-M   'P 1'
#
loop_
_entity.id
_entity.type
_entity.pdbx_description
1 polymer ?
#
loop_
_entity_poly.entity_id
_entity_poly.type
_entity_poly.pdbx_seq_one_letter_code
_entity_poly.pdbx_strand_id
1 'polypeptide(L)'
;GCGFDPGVTSIFTAYAAKHHFSRMEYLDIVDCNAGDHGKAFATNFNPEINIREVTQKGKYWENGQWVITQPHEIHKPLTYPNIGPKESYVIYHEELESLVKNFPTLKRARFWMTFGQEYLTHLRVIQNIGMARIDPVIYNGVEIIPIQFLKAVLPDPGKLGENYTGETSIGCRIKGLDKEGKELTYYIYNNCLHQEAYKETGAQGVSYTTGVPAVIGAQMFAKGLWKKPGVFNVEEFDPDPFMEQLNKQGLPWNEILNEDIEM
;
A
#
# COMPACT_ATOMS: atom_id res chain seq x y z
N GLY A 1 -7.52 5.99 -6.88
CA GLY A 1 -6.27 6.57 -6.42
C GLY A 1 -5.19 6.57 -7.49
N CYS A 2 -4.19 7.41 -7.34
CA CYS A 2 -3.03 7.47 -8.21
C CYS A 2 -1.77 7.78 -7.38
N GLY A 3 -1.69 7.16 -6.21
CA GLY A 3 -0.51 7.11 -5.37
C GLY A 3 0.28 5.83 -5.62
N PHE A 4 0.85 5.24 -4.58
CA PHE A 4 1.43 3.91 -4.73
C PHE A 4 0.36 2.82 -4.52
N ASP A 5 -0.25 2.81 -3.37
CA ASP A 5 -1.36 1.97 -2.96
C ASP A 5 -2.48 2.85 -2.33
N PRO A 6 -3.56 3.10 -3.08
CA PRO A 6 -3.86 2.67 -4.45
C PRO A 6 -3.18 3.51 -5.54
N GLY A 7 -2.77 2.84 -6.61
CA GLY A 7 -2.25 3.48 -7.82
C GLY A 7 -1.22 2.61 -8.54
N VAL A 8 0.05 2.61 -8.12
CA VAL A 8 1.10 1.79 -8.74
C VAL A 8 0.78 0.30 -8.64
N THR A 9 0.26 -0.18 -7.51
CA THR A 9 -0.16 -1.57 -7.32
C THR A 9 -1.25 -1.98 -8.31
N SER A 10 -2.20 -1.09 -8.62
CA SER A 10 -3.21 -1.29 -9.66
C SER A 10 -2.59 -1.32 -11.06
N ILE A 11 -1.63 -0.44 -11.35
CA ILE A 11 -0.88 -0.44 -12.61
C ILE A 11 -0.01 -1.70 -12.74
N PHE A 12 0.66 -2.13 -11.66
CA PHE A 12 1.43 -3.39 -11.65
C PHE A 12 0.54 -4.59 -11.99
N THR A 13 -0.67 -4.63 -11.43
CA THR A 13 -1.65 -5.68 -11.73
C THR A 13 -2.09 -5.63 -13.20
N ALA A 14 -2.36 -4.44 -13.75
CA ALA A 14 -2.71 -4.28 -15.17
C ALA A 14 -1.54 -4.65 -16.10
N TYR A 15 -0.31 -4.29 -15.72
CA TYR A 15 0.90 -4.65 -16.46
C TYR A 15 1.09 -6.17 -16.50
N ALA A 16 0.96 -6.83 -15.36
CA ALA A 16 1.03 -8.29 -15.28
C ALA A 16 -0.05 -8.95 -16.16
N ALA A 17 -1.30 -8.49 -16.09
CA ALA A 17 -2.39 -8.99 -16.92
C ALA A 17 -2.11 -8.82 -18.41
N LYS A 18 -1.57 -7.66 -18.80
CA LYS A 18 -1.26 -7.36 -20.21
C LYS A 18 -0.13 -8.23 -20.75
N HIS A 19 0.96 -8.39 -20.01
CA HIS A 19 2.20 -8.97 -20.53
C HIS A 19 2.42 -10.43 -20.16
N HIS A 20 1.98 -10.87 -18.97
CA HIS A 20 2.34 -12.17 -18.44
C HIS A 20 1.18 -13.17 -18.36
N PHE A 21 -0.02 -12.72 -18.02
CA PHE A 21 -1.13 -13.64 -17.71
C PHE A 21 -2.20 -13.67 -18.79
N SER A 22 -2.68 -14.90 -19.12
CA SER A 22 -3.96 -15.11 -19.76
C SER A 22 -5.10 -15.13 -18.73
N ARG A 23 -4.80 -15.54 -17.47
CA ARG A 23 -5.75 -15.59 -16.36
C ARG A 23 -5.03 -15.41 -15.02
N MET A 24 -5.30 -14.35 -14.32
CA MET A 24 -4.87 -14.16 -12.91
C MET A 24 -5.91 -14.78 -11.99
N GLU A 25 -5.45 -15.56 -11.01
CA GLU A 25 -6.32 -16.24 -10.04
C GLU A 25 -6.12 -15.77 -8.61
N TYR A 26 -4.91 -15.40 -8.25
CA TYR A 26 -4.53 -14.96 -6.90
C TYR A 26 -3.73 -13.69 -6.99
N LEU A 27 -4.09 -12.70 -6.17
CA LEU A 27 -3.39 -11.42 -6.05
C LEU A 27 -3.16 -11.14 -4.56
N ASP A 28 -1.92 -11.00 -4.16
CA ASP A 28 -1.52 -10.47 -2.87
C ASP A 28 -0.73 -9.16 -3.09
N ILE A 29 -1.32 -8.03 -2.74
CA ILE A 29 -0.61 -6.76 -2.64
C ILE A 29 0.15 -6.78 -1.33
N VAL A 30 1.41 -6.41 -1.35
CA VAL A 30 2.29 -6.45 -0.19
C VAL A 30 2.95 -5.10 -0.01
N ASP A 31 2.75 -4.49 1.16
CA ASP A 31 3.34 -3.20 1.55
C ASP A 31 4.21 -3.39 2.80
N CYS A 32 5.48 -3.12 2.64
CA CYS A 32 6.46 -3.14 3.71
C CYS A 32 7.15 -1.79 3.85
N ASN A 33 7.02 -1.19 5.02
CA ASN A 33 7.91 -0.12 5.45
C ASN A 33 8.84 -0.66 6.54
N ALA A 34 10.08 -0.93 6.16
CA ALA A 34 11.12 -1.45 7.05
C ALA A 34 12.05 -0.35 7.59
N GLY A 35 11.60 0.87 7.57
CA GLY A 35 12.38 2.00 8.04
C GLY A 35 12.30 2.22 9.56
N ASP A 36 13.27 3.03 10.04
CA ASP A 36 13.32 3.54 11.40
C ASP A 36 13.48 5.06 11.39
N HIS A 37 12.50 5.76 11.94
CA HIS A 37 12.48 7.23 12.07
C HIS A 37 12.92 7.69 13.48
N GLY A 38 13.38 6.79 14.35
CA GLY A 38 13.86 7.11 15.69
C GLY A 38 12.79 7.57 16.69
N LYS A 39 11.51 7.32 16.41
CA LYS A 39 10.39 7.65 17.31
C LYS A 39 9.73 6.36 17.79
N ALA A 40 9.36 6.30 19.07
CA ALA A 40 8.67 5.15 19.63
C ALA A 40 7.31 4.89 18.97
N PHE A 41 6.60 5.96 18.59
CA PHE A 41 5.37 5.89 17.83
C PHE A 41 5.21 7.11 16.92
N ALA A 42 5.03 6.90 15.65
CA ALA A 42 4.68 7.90 14.65
C ALA A 42 3.94 7.22 13.49
N THR A 43 3.27 8.00 12.68
CA THR A 43 2.62 7.55 11.46
C THR A 43 3.27 8.21 10.25
N ASN A 44 3.38 7.49 9.12
CA ASN A 44 4.08 7.99 7.93
C ASN A 44 3.24 8.98 7.11
N PHE A 45 1.94 9.05 7.38
CA PHE A 45 0.99 9.99 6.78
C PHE A 45 -0.01 10.44 7.85
N ASN A 46 -1.11 11.07 7.47
CA ASN A 46 -2.09 11.63 8.40
C ASN A 46 -2.42 10.65 9.55
N PRO A 47 -2.13 10.97 10.81
CA PRO A 47 -2.29 10.06 11.93
C PRO A 47 -3.72 9.54 12.12
N GLU A 48 -4.73 10.38 11.87
CA GLU A 48 -6.12 9.95 11.97
C GLU A 48 -6.45 8.88 10.94
N ILE A 49 -6.07 9.09 9.68
CA ILE A 49 -6.33 8.14 8.59
C ILE A 49 -5.59 6.84 8.88
N ASN A 50 -4.29 6.89 9.18
CA ASN A 50 -3.48 5.72 9.48
C ASN A 50 -4.05 4.90 10.66
N ILE A 51 -4.33 5.55 11.79
CA ILE A 51 -4.85 4.84 12.98
C ILE A 51 -6.22 4.19 12.68
N ARG A 52 -7.11 4.89 11.98
CA ARG A 52 -8.43 4.33 11.61
C ARG A 52 -8.31 3.16 10.65
N GLU A 53 -7.45 3.27 9.65
CA GLU A 53 -7.19 2.21 8.67
C GLU A 53 -6.65 0.95 9.34
N VAL A 54 -5.60 1.09 10.15
CA VAL A 54 -4.95 -0.04 10.82
C VAL A 54 -5.82 -0.68 11.91
N THR A 55 -6.76 0.06 12.50
CA THR A 55 -7.63 -0.45 13.58
C THR A 55 -8.97 -0.99 13.11
N GLN A 56 -9.33 -0.80 11.85
CA GLN A 56 -10.58 -1.32 11.29
C GLN A 56 -10.52 -2.84 11.07
N LYS A 57 -11.67 -3.45 10.85
CA LYS A 57 -11.76 -4.86 10.46
C LYS A 57 -11.05 -5.10 9.14
N GLY A 58 -10.32 -6.19 9.04
CA GLY A 58 -9.77 -6.66 7.77
C GLY A 58 -10.89 -7.08 6.82
N LYS A 59 -10.64 -6.92 5.50
CA LYS A 59 -11.58 -7.34 4.45
C LYS A 59 -10.77 -7.75 3.23
N TYR A 60 -11.03 -8.95 2.73
CA TYR A 60 -10.38 -9.45 1.53
C TYR A 60 -11.33 -10.27 0.66
N TRP A 61 -10.99 -10.47 -0.61
CA TRP A 61 -11.78 -11.26 -1.55
C TRP A 61 -11.36 -12.73 -1.53
N GLU A 62 -12.34 -13.64 -1.44
CA GLU A 62 -12.12 -15.09 -1.49
C GLU A 62 -13.30 -15.79 -2.15
N ASN A 63 -13.04 -16.52 -3.24
CA ASN A 63 -14.04 -17.38 -3.92
C ASN A 63 -15.40 -16.72 -4.20
N GLY A 64 -15.39 -15.50 -4.73
CA GLY A 64 -16.61 -14.81 -5.14
C GLY A 64 -17.30 -14.02 -4.03
N GLN A 65 -16.68 -13.86 -2.87
CA GLN A 65 -17.27 -13.12 -1.74
C GLN A 65 -16.22 -12.36 -0.93
N TRP A 66 -16.69 -11.33 -0.25
CA TRP A 66 -15.87 -10.60 0.72
C TRP A 66 -15.85 -11.31 2.06
N VAL A 67 -14.67 -11.59 2.57
CA VAL A 67 -14.43 -12.14 3.90
C VAL A 67 -14.02 -11.01 4.84
N ILE A 68 -14.69 -10.93 6.00
CA ILE A 68 -14.40 -9.93 7.03
C ILE A 68 -13.68 -10.62 8.19
N THR A 69 -12.60 -10.02 8.66
CA THR A 69 -11.80 -10.53 9.80
C THR A 69 -11.71 -9.49 10.92
N GLN A 70 -11.29 -9.92 12.11
CA GLN A 70 -10.89 -8.96 13.13
C GLN A 70 -9.60 -8.23 12.72
N PRO A 71 -9.32 -7.04 13.26
CA PRO A 71 -8.05 -6.37 12.99
C PRO A 71 -6.86 -7.26 13.33
N HIS A 72 -5.90 -7.38 12.40
CA HIS A 72 -4.66 -8.16 12.54
C HIS A 72 -4.83 -9.67 12.81
N GLU A 73 -6.03 -10.24 12.56
CA GLU A 73 -6.32 -11.66 12.82
C GLU A 73 -5.51 -12.59 11.91
N ILE A 74 -5.38 -12.23 10.64
CA ILE A 74 -4.59 -13.01 9.66
C ILE A 74 -3.24 -12.34 9.50
N HIS A 75 -2.20 -13.06 9.87
CA HIS A 75 -0.83 -12.57 9.75
C HIS A 75 0.15 -13.72 9.51
N LYS A 76 1.25 -13.42 8.86
CA LYS A 76 2.39 -14.33 8.67
C LYS A 76 3.64 -13.54 8.29
N PRO A 77 4.84 -14.10 8.48
CA PRO A 77 6.04 -13.51 7.90
C PRO A 77 5.98 -13.63 6.37
N LEU A 78 6.29 -12.54 5.67
CA LEU A 78 6.54 -12.50 4.23
C LEU A 78 7.95 -12.00 3.97
N THR A 79 8.63 -12.57 2.97
CA THR A 79 9.98 -12.16 2.61
C THR A 79 9.93 -11.04 1.57
N TYR A 80 10.57 -9.92 1.86
CA TYR A 80 10.67 -8.76 0.97
C TYR A 80 12.08 -8.63 0.40
N PRO A 81 12.24 -8.34 -0.90
CA PRO A 81 13.55 -8.15 -1.51
C PRO A 81 14.34 -7.06 -0.80
N ASN A 82 15.64 -7.30 -0.58
CA ASN A 82 16.59 -6.48 0.17
C ASN A 82 16.32 -6.34 1.69
N ILE A 83 15.10 -6.57 2.15
CA ILE A 83 14.66 -6.37 3.54
C ILE A 83 14.68 -7.68 4.34
N GLY A 84 14.31 -8.79 3.69
CA GLY A 84 14.13 -10.08 4.37
C GLY A 84 12.71 -10.27 4.94
N PRO A 85 12.55 -11.23 5.88
CA PRO A 85 11.23 -11.58 6.43
C PRO A 85 10.72 -10.48 7.38
N LYS A 86 9.44 -10.12 7.20
CA LYS A 86 8.70 -9.18 8.06
C LYS A 86 7.31 -9.72 8.35
N GLU A 87 6.86 -9.59 9.59
CA GLU A 87 5.49 -9.93 9.96
C GLU A 87 4.52 -9.03 9.22
N SER A 88 3.63 -9.64 8.45
CA SER A 88 2.69 -8.97 7.56
C SER A 88 1.26 -9.35 7.95
N TYR A 89 0.37 -8.40 7.92
CA TYR A 89 -1.01 -8.51 8.40
C TYR A 89 -1.98 -8.22 7.27
N VAL A 90 -3.04 -9.03 7.13
CA VAL A 90 -4.12 -8.72 6.20
C VAL A 90 -4.95 -7.58 6.76
N ILE A 91 -5.04 -6.52 5.98
CA ILE A 91 -5.93 -5.38 6.27
C ILE A 91 -6.91 -5.17 5.11
N TYR A 92 -7.90 -4.31 5.29
CA TYR A 92 -8.69 -3.81 4.19
C TYR A 92 -7.97 -2.65 3.50
N HIS A 93 -7.93 -2.69 2.18
CA HIS A 93 -7.49 -1.55 1.38
C HIS A 93 -8.40 -1.41 0.15
N GLU A 94 -8.75 -0.16 -0.19
CA GLU A 94 -9.85 0.14 -1.11
C GLU A 94 -9.60 -0.30 -2.55
N GLU A 95 -8.33 -0.39 -3.00
CA GLU A 95 -8.03 -0.83 -4.37
C GLU A 95 -8.47 -2.25 -4.67
N LEU A 96 -8.60 -3.10 -3.64
CA LEU A 96 -9.09 -4.46 -3.83
C LEU A 96 -10.48 -4.48 -4.48
N GLU A 97 -11.33 -3.48 -4.19
CA GLU A 97 -12.70 -3.43 -4.75
C GLU A 97 -12.68 -3.23 -6.27
N SER A 98 -11.83 -2.31 -6.75
CA SER A 98 -11.70 -2.06 -8.18
C SER A 98 -10.97 -3.18 -8.90
N LEU A 99 -9.93 -3.74 -8.30
CA LEU A 99 -9.15 -4.83 -8.88
C LEU A 99 -9.98 -6.10 -9.05
N VAL A 100 -10.77 -6.49 -8.04
CA VAL A 100 -11.68 -7.65 -8.14
C VAL A 100 -12.75 -7.42 -9.22
N LYS A 101 -13.26 -6.19 -9.36
CA LYS A 101 -14.22 -5.83 -10.40
C LYS A 101 -13.61 -5.89 -11.79
N ASN A 102 -12.40 -5.35 -11.96
CA ASN A 102 -11.75 -5.23 -13.27
C ASN A 102 -11.02 -6.53 -13.70
N PHE A 103 -10.67 -7.40 -12.74
CA PHE A 103 -10.06 -8.72 -12.98
C PHE A 103 -10.94 -9.85 -12.41
N PRO A 104 -12.07 -10.17 -13.05
CA PRO A 104 -13.09 -11.08 -12.50
C PRO A 104 -12.65 -12.54 -12.40
N THR A 105 -11.48 -12.90 -12.90
CA THR A 105 -10.88 -14.23 -12.74
C THR A 105 -10.21 -14.44 -11.39
N LEU A 106 -10.06 -13.39 -10.60
CA LEU A 106 -9.45 -13.44 -9.27
C LEU A 106 -10.34 -14.27 -8.32
N LYS A 107 -9.80 -15.38 -7.84
CA LYS A 107 -10.37 -16.23 -6.79
C LYS A 107 -10.06 -15.67 -5.40
N ARG A 108 -8.90 -15.01 -5.24
CA ARG A 108 -8.49 -14.38 -3.99
C ARG A 108 -7.73 -13.09 -4.30
N ALA A 109 -8.03 -12.03 -3.52
CA ALA A 109 -7.26 -10.78 -3.51
C ALA A 109 -7.12 -10.28 -2.07
N ARG A 110 -5.88 -10.06 -1.62
CA ARG A 110 -5.55 -9.60 -0.26
C ARG A 110 -4.58 -8.44 -0.31
N PHE A 111 -4.65 -7.60 0.71
CA PHE A 111 -3.67 -6.56 0.97
C PHE A 111 -2.94 -6.87 2.28
N TRP A 112 -1.63 -6.90 2.23
CA TRP A 112 -0.75 -7.19 3.35
C TRP A 112 0.08 -5.96 3.70
N MET A 113 0.08 -5.56 4.96
CA MET A 113 0.90 -4.46 5.47
C MET A 113 1.74 -4.92 6.65
N THR A 114 2.97 -4.41 6.74
CA THR A 114 3.88 -4.74 7.84
C THR A 114 3.72 -3.79 9.00
N PHE A 115 3.74 -4.33 10.22
CA PHE A 115 3.74 -3.54 11.45
C PHE A 115 4.77 -4.08 12.43
N GLY A 116 5.55 -3.19 13.05
CA GLY A 116 6.43 -3.55 14.15
C GLY A 116 5.64 -3.83 15.44
N GLN A 117 6.13 -4.73 16.29
CA GLN A 117 5.46 -5.08 17.56
C GLN A 117 5.34 -3.89 18.52
N GLU A 118 6.32 -2.99 18.50
CA GLU A 118 6.27 -1.76 19.29
C GLU A 118 5.12 -0.84 18.82
N TYR A 119 4.99 -0.63 17.51
CA TYR A 119 3.89 0.12 16.92
C TYR A 119 2.52 -0.46 17.31
N LEU A 120 2.33 -1.77 17.14
CA LEU A 120 1.06 -2.44 17.50
C LEU A 120 0.77 -2.36 19.02
N THR A 121 1.80 -2.37 19.85
CA THR A 121 1.65 -2.22 21.30
C THR A 121 1.13 -0.82 21.66
N HIS A 122 1.74 0.22 21.11
CA HIS A 122 1.28 1.60 21.32
C HIS A 122 -0.14 1.81 20.77
N LEU A 123 -0.41 1.29 19.57
CA LEU A 123 -1.73 1.38 18.95
C LEU A 123 -2.82 0.75 19.82
N ARG A 124 -2.55 -0.42 20.40
CA ARG A 124 -3.47 -1.10 21.34
C ARG A 124 -3.73 -0.29 22.58
N VAL A 125 -2.70 0.33 23.16
CA VAL A 125 -2.86 1.23 24.31
C VAL A 125 -3.74 2.42 23.95
N ILE A 126 -3.45 3.08 22.83
CA ILE A 126 -4.23 4.21 22.29
C ILE A 126 -5.72 3.86 22.14
N GLN A 127 -6.02 2.67 21.60
CA GLN A 127 -7.39 2.18 21.48
C GLN A 127 -8.03 1.92 22.86
N ASN A 128 -7.34 1.21 23.74
CA ASN A 128 -7.87 0.81 25.05
C ASN A 128 -8.19 2.00 25.95
N ILE A 129 -7.41 3.08 25.87
CA ILE A 129 -7.68 4.31 26.65
C ILE A 129 -8.66 5.27 25.95
N GLY A 130 -9.16 4.89 24.77
CA GLY A 130 -10.15 5.66 24.02
C GLY A 130 -9.59 6.85 23.23
N MET A 131 -8.29 6.97 23.07
CA MET A 131 -7.67 8.07 22.31
C MET A 131 -7.86 7.93 20.77
N ALA A 132 -8.20 6.73 20.27
CA ALA A 132 -8.55 6.50 18.87
C ALA A 132 -10.03 6.79 18.53
N ARG A 133 -10.84 7.26 19.50
CA ARG A 133 -12.27 7.55 19.29
C ARG A 133 -12.47 8.77 18.38
N ILE A 134 -13.51 8.68 17.54
CA ILE A 134 -13.96 9.77 16.65
C ILE A 134 -15.17 10.52 17.18
N ASP A 135 -15.87 9.99 18.17
CA ASP A 135 -16.97 10.63 18.85
C ASP A 135 -16.44 11.60 19.91
N PRO A 136 -17.11 12.77 20.09
CA PRO A 136 -16.64 13.80 20.99
C PRO A 136 -16.78 13.40 22.47
N VAL A 137 -15.89 13.95 23.30
CA VAL A 137 -15.97 13.93 24.76
C VAL A 137 -15.97 15.36 25.29
N ILE A 138 -16.65 15.59 26.41
CA ILE A 138 -16.67 16.91 27.06
C ILE A 138 -15.56 16.98 28.12
N TYR A 139 -14.68 17.96 27.98
CA TYR A 139 -13.64 18.27 28.95
C TYR A 139 -13.73 19.76 29.33
N ASN A 140 -14.01 20.05 30.60
CA ASN A 140 -14.18 21.42 31.11
C ASN A 140 -15.17 22.28 30.28
N GLY A 141 -16.28 21.68 29.84
CA GLY A 141 -17.29 22.34 29.03
C GLY A 141 -16.93 22.52 27.53
N VAL A 142 -15.77 22.02 27.10
CA VAL A 142 -15.31 22.05 25.70
C VAL A 142 -15.45 20.66 25.08
N GLU A 143 -15.99 20.61 23.88
CA GLU A 143 -16.07 19.39 23.08
C GLU A 143 -14.70 19.09 22.47
N ILE A 144 -14.18 17.88 22.71
CA ILE A 144 -12.90 17.39 22.17
C ILE A 144 -13.14 16.05 21.49
N ILE A 145 -12.65 15.90 20.26
CA ILE A 145 -12.58 14.61 19.57
C ILE A 145 -11.22 13.99 19.86
N PRO A 146 -11.16 12.84 20.61
CA PRO A 146 -9.90 12.29 21.11
C PRO A 146 -8.83 12.07 20.03
N ILE A 147 -9.20 11.50 18.89
CA ILE A 147 -8.24 11.25 17.79
C ILE A 147 -7.68 12.55 17.19
N GLN A 148 -8.45 13.65 17.20
CA GLN A 148 -7.95 14.94 16.71
C GLN A 148 -6.94 15.55 17.69
N PHE A 149 -7.17 15.37 19.00
CA PHE A 149 -6.21 15.76 20.00
C PHE A 149 -4.94 14.91 19.93
N LEU A 150 -5.08 13.59 19.78
CA LEU A 150 -3.95 12.67 19.57
C LEU A 150 -3.11 13.10 18.36
N LYS A 151 -3.75 13.39 17.24
CA LYS A 151 -3.08 13.87 16.02
C LYS A 151 -2.25 15.15 16.28
N ALA A 152 -2.74 16.05 17.12
CA ALA A 152 -2.04 17.31 17.42
C ALA A 152 -0.78 17.11 18.27
N VAL A 153 -0.67 16.01 19.04
CA VAL A 153 0.48 15.70 19.91
C VAL A 153 1.45 14.70 19.28
N LEU A 154 1.06 13.97 18.25
CA LEU A 154 1.93 13.04 17.55
C LEU A 154 2.98 13.77 16.69
N PRO A 155 4.14 13.12 16.42
CA PRO A 155 5.11 13.66 15.50
C PRO A 155 4.48 13.98 14.13
N ASP A 156 4.86 15.12 13.56
CA ASP A 156 4.43 15.51 12.21
C ASP A 156 5.06 14.56 11.16
N PRO A 157 4.26 13.82 10.39
CA PRO A 157 4.77 12.92 9.36
C PRO A 157 5.70 13.58 8.34
N GLY A 158 5.45 14.85 8.03
CA GLY A 158 6.28 15.63 7.10
C GLY A 158 7.70 15.90 7.62
N LYS A 159 7.94 15.73 8.92
CA LYS A 159 9.24 15.97 9.56
C LYS A 159 10.02 14.68 9.89
N LEU A 160 9.51 13.52 9.52
CA LEU A 160 10.18 12.25 9.83
C LEU A 160 11.38 11.99 8.93
N GLY A 161 11.45 12.58 7.73
CA GLY A 161 12.40 12.23 6.68
C GLY A 161 13.87 12.45 7.03
N GLU A 162 14.21 13.48 7.83
CA GLU A 162 15.60 13.87 8.10
C GLU A 162 16.48 12.75 8.67
N ASN A 163 15.92 11.94 9.57
CA ASN A 163 16.64 10.85 10.22
C ASN A 163 16.05 9.46 9.91
N TYR A 164 15.22 9.37 8.87
CA TYR A 164 14.58 8.14 8.48
C TYR A 164 15.56 7.24 7.73
N THR A 165 15.85 6.07 8.29
CA THR A 165 16.71 5.05 7.68
C THR A 165 15.88 3.88 7.17
N GLY A 166 16.51 3.00 6.36
CA GLY A 166 15.84 1.83 5.79
C GLY A 166 15.07 2.13 4.51
N GLU A 167 14.19 1.24 4.13
CA GLU A 167 13.48 1.29 2.85
C GLU A 167 12.04 0.81 2.93
N THR A 168 11.23 1.21 1.96
CA THR A 168 9.95 0.59 1.65
C THR A 168 10.12 -0.47 0.57
N SER A 169 9.27 -1.50 0.59
CA SER A 169 9.13 -2.48 -0.50
C SER A 169 7.65 -2.74 -0.72
N ILE A 170 7.13 -2.29 -1.86
CA ILE A 170 5.70 -2.38 -2.15
C ILE A 170 5.52 -3.03 -3.52
N GLY A 171 4.59 -3.99 -3.62
CA GLY A 171 4.38 -4.70 -4.88
C GLY A 171 3.19 -5.64 -4.91
N CYS A 172 3.11 -6.41 -5.99
CA CYS A 172 2.03 -7.37 -6.25
C CYS A 172 2.61 -8.76 -6.50
N ARG A 173 2.19 -9.73 -5.69
CA ARG A 173 2.43 -11.15 -5.92
C ARG A 173 1.21 -11.73 -6.59
N ILE A 174 1.40 -12.35 -7.76
CA ILE A 174 0.31 -12.81 -8.61
C ILE A 174 0.55 -14.26 -9.00
N LYS A 175 -0.49 -15.08 -8.92
CA LYS A 175 -0.46 -16.46 -9.44
C LYS A 175 -1.64 -16.69 -10.36
N GLY A 176 -1.39 -17.45 -11.44
CA GLY A 176 -2.42 -17.78 -12.42
C GLY A 176 -1.85 -18.59 -13.57
N LEU A 177 -2.41 -18.41 -14.76
CA LEU A 177 -1.93 -19.02 -16.00
C LEU A 177 -1.29 -17.96 -16.92
N ASP A 178 -0.14 -18.30 -17.46
CA ASP A 178 0.55 -17.47 -18.46
C ASP A 178 -0.18 -17.47 -19.82
N LYS A 179 0.42 -16.84 -20.84
CA LYS A 179 -0.14 -16.75 -22.19
C LYS A 179 -0.23 -18.10 -22.91
N GLU A 180 0.58 -19.08 -22.51
CA GLU A 180 0.59 -20.47 -23.01
C GLU A 180 -0.30 -21.40 -22.17
N GLY A 181 -0.96 -20.91 -21.11
CA GLY A 181 -1.83 -21.68 -20.23
C GLY A 181 -1.10 -22.51 -19.17
N LYS A 182 0.18 -22.22 -18.91
CA LYS A 182 0.97 -22.84 -17.85
C LYS A 182 0.86 -22.06 -16.55
N GLU A 183 1.01 -22.72 -15.42
CA GLU A 183 1.09 -22.02 -14.12
C GLU A 183 2.27 -21.05 -14.10
N LEU A 184 1.98 -19.83 -13.63
CA LEU A 184 2.96 -18.76 -13.45
C LEU A 184 2.77 -18.16 -12.05
N THR A 185 3.88 -17.99 -11.34
CA THR A 185 3.99 -17.07 -10.20
C THR A 185 4.83 -15.87 -10.60
N TYR A 186 4.38 -14.68 -10.20
CA TYR A 186 4.97 -13.42 -10.61
C TYR A 186 4.95 -12.43 -9.45
N TYR A 187 6.07 -11.78 -9.20
CA TYR A 187 6.17 -10.72 -8.22
C TYR A 187 6.77 -9.48 -8.89
N ILE A 188 6.03 -8.40 -8.89
CA ILE A 188 6.47 -7.08 -9.34
C ILE A 188 6.48 -6.13 -8.16
N TYR A 189 7.56 -5.38 -7.97
CA TYR A 189 7.76 -4.56 -6.80
C TYR A 189 8.68 -3.37 -7.05
N ASN A 190 8.59 -2.39 -6.15
CA ASN A 190 9.52 -1.27 -6.05
C ASN A 190 10.11 -1.25 -4.64
N ASN A 191 11.41 -0.95 -4.54
CA ASN A 191 12.07 -0.58 -3.29
C ASN A 191 12.44 0.90 -3.33
N CYS A 192 12.24 1.61 -2.21
CA CYS A 192 12.58 3.01 -2.08
C CYS A 192 13.29 3.28 -0.75
N LEU A 193 14.56 3.70 -0.83
CA LEU A 193 15.36 4.09 0.33
C LEU A 193 14.89 5.45 0.87
N HIS A 194 14.59 5.53 2.16
CA HIS A 194 14.15 6.78 2.80
C HIS A 194 15.16 7.90 2.67
N GLN A 195 16.46 7.59 2.83
CA GLN A 195 17.53 8.59 2.74
C GLN A 195 17.67 9.15 1.32
N GLU A 196 17.53 8.32 0.27
CA GLU A 196 17.62 8.79 -1.10
C GLU A 196 16.40 9.66 -1.48
N ALA A 197 15.20 9.25 -1.07
CA ALA A 197 13.99 10.06 -1.23
C ALA A 197 14.13 11.42 -0.54
N TYR A 198 14.65 11.44 0.69
CA TYR A 198 14.87 12.67 1.44
C TYR A 198 15.92 13.57 0.80
N LYS A 199 17.02 13.00 0.33
CA LYS A 199 18.09 13.74 -0.36
C LYS A 199 17.58 14.43 -1.63
N GLU A 200 16.68 13.77 -2.37
CA GLU A 200 16.15 14.31 -3.61
C GLU A 200 15.07 15.39 -3.37
N THR A 201 14.16 15.17 -2.42
CA THR A 201 12.94 15.97 -2.30
C THR A 201 12.73 16.62 -0.94
N GLY A 202 13.53 16.27 0.08
CA GLY A 202 13.27 16.65 1.48
C GLY A 202 12.07 15.93 2.10
N ALA A 203 11.54 14.89 1.44
CA ALA A 203 10.42 14.09 1.91
C ALA A 203 10.85 12.67 2.25
N GLN A 204 10.17 12.02 3.18
CA GLN A 204 10.38 10.60 3.49
C GLN A 204 9.90 9.68 2.36
N GLY A 205 10.38 8.43 2.35
CA GLY A 205 10.10 7.46 1.29
C GLY A 205 8.61 7.22 1.03
N VAL A 206 7.76 7.11 2.07
CA VAL A 206 6.30 6.92 1.89
C VAL A 206 5.64 8.11 1.19
N SER A 207 6.07 9.34 1.52
CA SER A 207 5.57 10.54 0.81
C SER A 207 6.09 10.59 -0.62
N TYR A 208 7.33 10.17 -0.85
CA TYR A 208 7.95 10.11 -2.17
C TYR A 208 7.26 9.09 -3.08
N THR A 209 7.08 7.85 -2.58
CA THR A 209 6.40 6.78 -3.32
C THR A 209 4.94 7.09 -3.63
N THR A 210 4.29 7.94 -2.83
CA THR A 210 2.92 8.41 -3.09
C THR A 210 2.88 9.59 -4.07
N GLY A 211 3.80 10.54 -3.93
CA GLY A 211 3.79 11.78 -4.70
C GLY A 211 4.23 11.61 -6.16
N VAL A 212 5.29 10.85 -6.40
CA VAL A 212 5.81 10.61 -7.76
C VAL A 212 4.76 9.99 -8.69
N PRO A 213 4.06 8.90 -8.32
CA PRO A 213 3.01 8.32 -9.16
C PRO A 213 1.85 9.28 -9.42
N ALA A 214 1.47 10.10 -8.44
CA ALA A 214 0.42 11.10 -8.64
C ALA A 214 0.79 12.13 -9.73
N VAL A 215 2.05 12.56 -9.75
CA VAL A 215 2.59 13.44 -10.81
C VAL A 215 2.63 12.72 -12.16
N ILE A 216 3.08 11.45 -12.19
CA ILE A 216 3.07 10.65 -13.42
C ILE A 216 1.63 10.51 -13.96
N GLY A 217 0.65 10.22 -13.12
CA GLY A 217 -0.76 10.15 -13.54
C GLY A 217 -1.27 11.48 -14.12
N ALA A 218 -0.92 12.60 -13.51
CA ALA A 218 -1.23 13.93 -14.06
C ALA A 218 -0.57 14.16 -15.43
N GLN A 219 0.67 13.68 -15.62
CA GLN A 219 1.36 13.73 -16.92
C GLN A 219 0.69 12.83 -17.96
N MET A 220 0.22 11.61 -17.58
CA MET A 220 -0.53 10.71 -18.48
C MET A 220 -1.80 11.41 -18.99
N PHE A 221 -2.52 12.07 -18.08
CA PHE A 221 -3.70 12.83 -18.43
C PHE A 221 -3.38 14.05 -19.33
N ALA A 222 -2.40 14.86 -18.95
CA ALA A 222 -2.00 16.04 -19.72
C ALA A 222 -1.51 15.72 -21.14
N LYS A 223 -0.82 14.60 -21.30
CA LYS A 223 -0.37 14.08 -22.62
C LYS A 223 -1.48 13.40 -23.43
N GLY A 224 -2.69 13.27 -22.88
CA GLY A 224 -3.81 12.61 -23.54
C GLY A 224 -3.73 11.07 -23.58
N LEU A 225 -2.78 10.46 -22.86
CA LEU A 225 -2.61 9.00 -22.82
C LEU A 225 -3.74 8.33 -21.99
N TRP A 226 -4.21 9.03 -20.96
CA TRP A 226 -5.36 8.63 -20.13
C TRP A 226 -6.59 9.49 -20.41
N LYS A 227 -6.95 9.61 -21.68
CA LYS A 227 -8.06 10.47 -22.12
C LYS A 227 -9.25 9.66 -22.59
N LYS A 228 -10.26 9.49 -21.73
CA LYS A 228 -11.61 9.02 -22.11
C LYS A 228 -12.66 9.66 -21.20
N PRO A 229 -13.92 9.86 -21.68
CA PRO A 229 -14.97 10.48 -20.87
C PRO A 229 -15.43 9.52 -19.77
N GLY A 230 -15.53 10.00 -18.54
CA GLY A 230 -16.00 9.22 -17.38
C GLY A 230 -15.06 9.28 -16.19
N VAL A 231 -15.31 8.40 -15.20
CA VAL A 231 -14.48 8.17 -14.02
C VAL A 231 -13.95 6.75 -14.12
N PHE A 232 -12.64 6.60 -14.06
CA PHE A 232 -11.95 5.33 -14.27
C PHE A 232 -10.90 5.11 -13.19
N ASN A 233 -10.63 3.84 -12.87
CA ASN A 233 -9.47 3.46 -12.09
C ASN A 233 -8.25 3.36 -13.00
N VAL A 234 -7.05 3.48 -12.43
CA VAL A 234 -5.81 3.54 -13.22
C VAL A 234 -5.50 2.24 -13.96
N GLU A 235 -5.93 1.10 -13.43
CA GLU A 235 -5.80 -0.22 -14.06
C GLU A 235 -6.66 -0.39 -15.32
N GLU A 236 -7.56 0.53 -15.63
CA GLU A 236 -8.39 0.52 -16.82
C GLU A 236 -7.73 1.21 -18.03
N PHE A 237 -6.52 1.73 -17.85
CA PHE A 237 -5.71 2.35 -18.89
C PHE A 237 -4.53 1.46 -19.27
N ASP A 238 -3.86 1.81 -20.38
CA ASP A 238 -2.61 1.15 -20.77
C ASP A 238 -1.53 1.42 -19.72
N PRO A 239 -0.98 0.39 -19.06
CA PRO A 239 0.02 0.56 -18.02
C PRO A 239 1.40 0.98 -18.51
N ASP A 240 1.78 0.61 -19.75
CA ASP A 240 3.16 0.71 -20.25
C ASP A 240 3.74 2.13 -20.18
N PRO A 241 3.03 3.19 -20.62
CA PRO A 241 3.57 4.54 -20.54
C PRO A 241 3.82 5.00 -19.10
N PHE A 242 2.99 4.53 -18.17
CA PHE A 242 3.15 4.84 -16.74
C PHE A 242 4.35 4.10 -16.15
N MET A 243 4.49 2.80 -16.46
CA MET A 243 5.59 1.95 -16.02
C MET A 243 6.95 2.48 -16.51
N GLU A 244 7.01 3.00 -17.73
CA GLU A 244 8.20 3.66 -18.27
C GLU A 244 8.56 4.92 -17.47
N GLN A 245 7.57 5.73 -17.08
CA GLN A 245 7.79 6.94 -16.29
C GLN A 245 8.20 6.64 -14.85
N LEU A 246 7.72 5.57 -14.21
CA LEU A 246 8.20 5.15 -12.89
C LEU A 246 9.71 4.98 -12.87
N ASN A 247 10.26 4.26 -13.85
CA ASN A 247 11.71 4.07 -13.98
C ASN A 247 12.48 5.39 -14.19
N LYS A 248 11.90 6.34 -14.93
CA LYS A 248 12.54 7.63 -15.23
C LYS A 248 12.46 8.64 -14.10
N GLN A 249 11.47 8.50 -13.21
CA GLN A 249 11.16 9.48 -12.17
C GLN A 249 11.46 8.96 -10.75
N GLY A 250 12.45 8.08 -10.60
CA GLY A 250 13.02 7.71 -9.31
C GLY A 250 12.33 6.54 -8.59
N LEU A 251 11.36 5.87 -9.22
CA LEU A 251 10.71 4.67 -8.69
C LEU A 251 10.88 3.46 -9.62
N PRO A 252 12.13 2.98 -9.81
CA PRO A 252 12.36 1.82 -10.64
C PRO A 252 11.66 0.59 -10.04
N TRP A 253 11.06 -0.21 -10.90
CA TRP A 253 10.42 -1.46 -10.52
C TRP A 253 11.25 -2.66 -10.96
N ASN A 254 11.04 -3.76 -10.28
CA ASN A 254 11.70 -5.06 -10.52
C ASN A 254 10.65 -6.16 -10.60
N GLU A 255 11.02 -7.28 -11.23
CA GLU A 255 10.15 -8.45 -11.34
C GLU A 255 10.90 -9.74 -11.05
N ILE A 256 10.17 -10.72 -10.50
CA ILE A 256 10.64 -12.09 -10.24
C ILE A 256 9.60 -13.03 -10.83
N LEU A 257 10.05 -13.99 -11.64
CA LEU A 257 9.20 -14.98 -12.31
C LEU A 257 9.57 -16.39 -11.89
N ASN A 258 8.56 -17.24 -11.68
CA ASN A 258 8.68 -18.68 -11.46
C ASN A 258 9.57 -19.10 -10.28
N GLU A 259 9.81 -18.23 -9.32
CA GLU A 259 10.39 -18.59 -8.05
C GLU A 259 9.30 -19.04 -7.07
N ASP A 260 9.72 -19.65 -5.94
CA ASP A 260 8.81 -19.96 -4.82
C ASP A 260 8.38 -18.65 -4.15
N ILE A 261 7.42 -17.98 -4.80
CA ILE A 261 6.81 -16.76 -4.29
C ILE A 261 5.72 -17.18 -3.32
N GLU A 262 5.94 -16.88 -2.07
CA GLU A 262 4.97 -17.14 -1.00
C GLU A 262 3.72 -16.25 -1.17
N MET A 263 2.54 -16.91 -1.32
CA MET A 263 1.23 -16.28 -1.53
C MET A 263 0.38 -16.30 -0.25
#